data_00367c2496daa53c61d740b73b35d935
#
_entry.id   00367c2496daa53c61d740b73b35d935
#
_cell.length_a   1.000
_cell.length_b   1.000
_cell.length_c   1.000
_cell.angle_alpha   90.00
_cell.angle_beta   90.00
_cell.angle_gamma   90.00
#
_symmetry.space_group_name_H-M   'P 1'
#
loop_
_entity.id
_entity.type
_entity.pdbx_description
1 polymer ?
#
loop_
_entity_poly.entity_id
_entity_poly.type
_entity_poly.pdbx_seq_one_letter_code
_entity_poly.pdbx_strand_id
1 'polypeptide(L)'
;MIRFDRASVERGGQLVVEAVSAEWPSGSAVAIVGRGGAGKSSLVAAAATALPLHGGDVIVAGASVRREAEAVRRLAGYVPAVLPAWPGLRAAEFLELFATTAGLQGKPLALAVERALDLAGLAGQGAAALETLPAARAKMLLVARALLHEPQVLLCDDPFAGLDPPGRARVVALVGDACLMGRMVVAAIDDADVPGCFTHVAVMAEGRLVAAGPADPAAFPGRTWAHRLVCPGRAAEAVRAIGPLVVAATAEDADIVACRHDPARGSFADVVAAAVRAGIPVAAAAHDPPWAAQLLD
;
A
#
# COMPACT_ATOMS: atom_id res chain seq x y z
N MET A 1 7.01 6.81 13.50
CA MET A 1 7.57 7.80 12.54
C MET A 1 8.55 7.12 11.60
N ILE A 2 8.52 7.46 10.32
CA ILE A 2 9.58 7.17 9.36
C ILE A 2 10.00 8.46 8.67
N ARG A 3 11.32 8.65 8.46
CA ARG A 3 11.86 9.79 7.72
C ARG A 3 12.92 9.30 6.74
N PHE A 4 12.78 9.70 5.51
CA PHE A 4 13.76 9.58 4.44
C PHE A 4 14.51 10.91 4.33
N ASP A 5 15.82 10.88 4.42
CA ASP A 5 16.69 12.05 4.30
C ASP A 5 17.63 11.86 3.11
N ARG A 6 17.23 12.35 1.94
CA ARG A 6 17.92 12.21 0.67
C ARG A 6 18.34 10.76 0.38
N ALA A 7 17.44 9.82 0.71
CA ALA A 7 17.70 8.40 0.55
C ALA A 7 17.89 8.06 -0.92
N SER A 8 19.00 7.39 -1.23
CA SER A 8 19.36 6.95 -2.57
C SER A 8 19.72 5.47 -2.53
N VAL A 9 19.29 4.73 -3.56
CA VAL A 9 19.53 3.27 -3.69
C VAL A 9 20.08 2.98 -5.06
N GLU A 10 21.13 2.17 -5.11
CA GLU A 10 21.74 1.68 -6.36
C GLU A 10 21.46 0.18 -6.52
N ARG A 11 21.19 -0.24 -7.75
CA ARG A 11 21.06 -1.65 -8.13
C ARG A 11 21.76 -1.87 -9.48
N GLY A 12 22.70 -2.84 -9.52
CA GLY A 12 23.42 -3.18 -10.74
C GLY A 12 24.16 -2.01 -11.37
N GLY A 13 24.72 -1.10 -10.57
CA GLY A 13 25.45 0.08 -11.06
C GLY A 13 24.54 1.24 -11.50
N GLN A 14 23.22 1.12 -11.33
CA GLN A 14 22.27 2.19 -11.66
C GLN A 14 21.56 2.72 -10.43
N LEU A 15 21.42 4.03 -10.33
CA LEU A 15 20.68 4.71 -9.28
C LEU A 15 19.18 4.52 -9.56
N VAL A 16 18.51 3.66 -8.78
CA VAL A 16 17.09 3.33 -8.93
C VAL A 16 16.19 4.12 -7.97
N VAL A 17 16.78 4.76 -6.95
CA VAL A 17 16.15 5.75 -6.08
C VAL A 17 17.11 6.89 -5.89
N GLU A 18 16.65 8.12 -6.11
CA GLU A 18 17.50 9.31 -6.09
C GLU A 18 16.99 10.36 -5.11
N ALA A 19 17.77 10.59 -4.04
CA ALA A 19 17.62 11.67 -3.07
C ALA A 19 16.19 11.85 -2.52
N VAL A 20 15.44 10.76 -2.29
CA VAL A 20 14.07 10.82 -1.76
C VAL A 20 14.10 11.39 -0.34
N SER A 21 13.29 12.42 -0.13
CA SER A 21 13.08 13.05 1.18
C SER A 21 11.60 13.15 1.49
N ALA A 22 11.19 12.55 2.62
CA ALA A 22 9.82 12.54 3.11
C ALA A 22 9.80 12.17 4.59
N GLU A 23 8.76 12.60 5.29
CA GLU A 23 8.54 12.24 6.69
C GLU A 23 7.06 12.00 6.96
N TRP A 24 6.74 10.92 7.69
CA TRP A 24 5.39 10.62 8.13
C TRP A 24 5.37 10.23 9.61
N PRO A 25 4.36 10.71 10.38
CA PRO A 25 4.24 10.42 11.80
C PRO A 25 3.87 8.95 12.07
N SER A 26 4.04 8.53 13.32
CA SER A 26 3.50 7.24 13.81
C SER A 26 1.99 7.19 13.64
N GLY A 27 1.44 5.98 13.42
CA GLY A 27 0.02 5.79 13.15
C GLY A 27 -0.41 6.10 11.71
N SER A 28 0.52 6.52 10.83
CA SER A 28 0.22 6.69 9.41
C SER A 28 0.29 5.38 8.65
N ALA A 29 -0.63 5.18 7.68
CA ALA A 29 -0.49 4.22 6.60
C ALA A 29 -0.16 4.98 5.31
N VAL A 30 0.99 4.70 4.74
CA VAL A 30 1.52 5.37 3.54
C VAL A 30 1.54 4.40 2.36
N ALA A 31 0.82 4.71 1.30
CA ALA A 31 0.91 4.00 0.03
C ALA A 31 1.96 4.70 -0.86
N ILE A 32 3.02 3.99 -1.22
CA ILE A 32 3.98 4.44 -2.23
C ILE A 32 3.50 3.88 -3.57
N VAL A 33 3.07 4.75 -4.47
CA VAL A 33 2.55 4.39 -5.80
C VAL A 33 3.47 4.90 -6.90
N GLY A 34 3.36 4.31 -8.10
CA GLY A 34 4.19 4.67 -9.24
C GLY A 34 4.19 3.56 -10.28
N ARG A 35 4.62 3.87 -11.49
CA ARG A 35 4.74 2.87 -12.57
C ARG A 35 5.76 1.78 -12.18
N GLY A 36 5.69 0.63 -12.84
CA GLY A 36 6.71 -0.42 -12.71
C GLY A 36 8.10 0.16 -12.97
N GLY A 37 9.08 -0.17 -12.13
CA GLY A 37 10.44 0.38 -12.21
C GLY A 37 10.65 1.77 -11.58
N ALA A 38 9.62 2.41 -11.01
CA ALA A 38 9.75 3.73 -10.38
C ALA A 38 10.61 3.76 -9.09
N GLY A 39 11.14 2.63 -8.62
CA GLY A 39 12.01 2.56 -7.44
C GLY A 39 11.30 2.23 -6.12
N LYS A 40 9.97 2.04 -6.12
CA LYS A 40 9.14 1.79 -4.91
C LYS A 40 9.65 0.63 -4.05
N SER A 41 9.78 -0.55 -4.64
CA SER A 41 10.28 -1.77 -3.95
C SER A 41 11.68 -1.57 -3.39
N SER A 42 12.55 -0.87 -4.14
CA SER A 42 13.92 -0.58 -3.70
C SER A 42 13.94 0.37 -2.52
N LEU A 43 13.08 1.39 -2.50
CA LEU A 43 12.96 2.33 -1.39
C LEU A 43 12.46 1.63 -0.11
N VAL A 44 11.41 0.80 -0.22
CA VAL A 44 10.86 0.03 0.92
C VAL A 44 11.88 -1.00 1.41
N ALA A 45 12.56 -1.72 0.51
CA ALA A 45 13.58 -2.71 0.87
C ALA A 45 14.79 -2.05 1.57
N ALA A 46 15.20 -0.84 1.15
CA ALA A 46 16.27 -0.10 1.81
C ALA A 46 15.84 0.36 3.21
N ALA A 47 14.60 0.86 3.38
CA ALA A 47 14.06 1.19 4.69
C ALA A 47 14.01 -0.03 5.63
N ALA A 48 13.79 -1.23 5.07
CA ALA A 48 13.80 -2.50 5.80
C ALA A 48 15.21 -3.08 6.02
N THR A 49 16.27 -2.39 5.68
CA THR A 49 17.66 -2.89 5.69
C THR A 49 17.93 -4.10 4.78
N ALA A 50 17.00 -4.41 3.87
CA ALA A 50 17.14 -5.51 2.91
C ALA A 50 17.99 -5.12 1.67
N LEU A 51 18.15 -3.82 1.42
CA LEU A 51 19.08 -3.25 0.45
C LEU A 51 19.94 -2.16 1.11
N PRO A 52 21.20 -2.04 0.73
CA PRO A 52 22.05 -0.96 1.24
C PRO A 52 21.64 0.40 0.64
N LEU A 53 21.76 1.46 1.44
CA LEU A 53 21.62 2.83 0.97
C LEU A 53 22.92 3.25 0.25
N HIS A 54 22.81 3.74 -0.98
CA HIS A 54 23.90 4.39 -1.71
C HIS A 54 24.22 5.78 -1.10
N GLY A 55 23.17 6.58 -0.82
CA GLY A 55 23.30 7.91 -0.24
C GLY A 55 22.17 8.24 0.74
N GLY A 56 22.36 9.29 1.52
CA GLY A 56 21.38 9.72 2.51
C GLY A 56 21.20 8.76 3.69
N ASP A 57 20.08 8.85 4.39
CA ASP A 57 19.71 7.93 5.48
C ASP A 57 18.19 7.72 5.52
N VAL A 58 17.74 6.67 6.22
CA VAL A 58 16.35 6.46 6.58
C VAL A 58 16.26 6.24 8.08
N ILE A 59 15.38 6.98 8.74
CA ILE A 59 15.12 6.82 10.17
C ILE A 59 13.80 6.09 10.34
N VAL A 60 13.84 4.92 10.96
CA VAL A 60 12.69 4.05 11.20
C VAL A 60 12.48 3.93 12.71
N ALA A 61 11.35 4.43 13.21
CA ALA A 61 11.03 4.45 14.65
C ALA A 61 12.17 5.01 15.52
N GLY A 62 12.91 6.01 15.00
CA GLY A 62 14.03 6.66 15.69
C GLY A 62 15.40 6.05 15.40
N ALA A 63 15.51 4.86 14.82
CA ALA A 63 16.77 4.19 14.50
C ALA A 63 17.21 4.46 13.05
N SER A 64 18.50 4.72 12.84
CA SER A 64 19.12 4.96 11.52
C SER A 64 19.35 3.63 10.79
N VAL A 65 18.83 3.50 9.57
CA VAL A 65 19.10 2.33 8.71
C VAL A 65 20.58 2.14 8.45
N ARG A 66 21.31 3.23 8.28
CA ARG A 66 22.74 3.19 7.95
C ARG A 66 23.60 2.83 9.14
N ARG A 67 23.27 3.30 10.34
CA ARG A 67 24.12 3.17 11.53
C ARG A 67 23.63 2.13 12.52
N GLU A 68 22.34 1.84 12.51
CA GLU A 68 21.66 1.03 13.53
C GLU A 68 20.76 -0.04 12.88
N ALA A 69 21.23 -0.65 11.78
CA ALA A 69 20.44 -1.59 10.99
C ALA A 69 19.83 -2.74 11.82
N GLU A 70 20.53 -3.18 12.87
CA GLU A 70 20.02 -4.23 13.76
C GLU A 70 18.87 -3.73 14.65
N ALA A 71 18.94 -2.49 15.14
CA ALA A 71 17.82 -1.88 15.86
C ALA A 71 16.62 -1.71 14.93
N VAL A 72 16.83 -1.26 13.68
CA VAL A 72 15.76 -1.17 12.68
C VAL A 72 15.08 -2.51 12.46
N ARG A 73 15.83 -3.61 12.33
CA ARG A 73 15.26 -4.97 12.15
C ARG A 73 14.42 -5.45 13.33
N ARG A 74 14.70 -4.98 14.55
CA ARG A 74 13.87 -5.25 15.73
C ARG A 74 12.60 -4.39 15.77
N LEU A 75 12.63 -3.18 15.20
CA LEU A 75 11.53 -2.22 15.21
C LEU A 75 10.61 -2.35 13.99
N ALA A 76 11.09 -2.93 12.90
CA ALA A 76 10.37 -3.02 11.64
C ALA A 76 10.10 -4.46 11.21
N GLY A 77 8.87 -4.73 10.78
CA GLY A 77 8.51 -5.94 10.04
C GLY A 77 8.59 -5.68 8.54
N TYR A 78 9.18 -6.58 7.77
CA TYR A 78 9.29 -6.45 6.32
C TYR A 78 8.52 -7.55 5.60
N VAL A 79 7.64 -7.18 4.69
CA VAL A 79 6.90 -8.08 3.80
C VAL A 79 7.45 -7.90 2.38
N PRO A 80 8.27 -8.84 1.86
CA PRO A 80 8.75 -8.77 0.48
C PRO A 80 7.65 -9.10 -0.52
N ALA A 81 7.84 -8.68 -1.78
CA ALA A 81 6.88 -8.90 -2.86
C ALA A 81 6.56 -10.39 -3.08
N VAL A 82 7.57 -11.24 -3.01
CA VAL A 82 7.45 -12.69 -3.19
C VAL A 82 8.13 -13.46 -2.06
N LEU A 83 7.60 -14.66 -1.77
CA LEU A 83 8.26 -15.60 -0.88
C LEU A 83 9.50 -16.16 -1.58
N PRO A 84 10.70 -16.00 -1.00
CA PRO A 84 11.90 -16.62 -1.54
C PRO A 84 11.77 -18.14 -1.59
N ALA A 85 12.45 -18.77 -2.54
CA ALA A 85 12.51 -20.21 -2.62
C ALA A 85 13.31 -20.79 -1.43
N TRP A 86 12.67 -21.64 -0.65
CA TRP A 86 13.26 -22.38 0.49
C TRP A 86 12.90 -23.85 0.35
N PRO A 87 13.59 -24.60 -0.54
CA PRO A 87 13.25 -25.98 -0.83
C PRO A 87 13.26 -26.84 0.44
N GLY A 88 12.18 -27.60 0.65
CA GLY A 88 12.04 -28.51 1.78
C GLY A 88 11.69 -27.87 3.12
N LEU A 89 11.66 -26.52 3.24
CA LEU A 89 11.29 -25.86 4.49
C LEU A 89 9.76 -25.85 4.67
N ARG A 90 9.30 -26.17 5.87
CA ARG A 90 7.89 -26.18 6.24
C ARG A 90 7.43 -24.82 6.76
N ALA A 91 6.14 -24.52 6.66
CA ALA A 91 5.58 -23.24 7.08
C ALA A 91 5.84 -22.94 8.58
N ALA A 92 5.71 -23.94 9.45
CA ALA A 92 6.02 -23.78 10.87
C ALA A 92 7.51 -23.51 11.10
N GLU A 93 8.40 -24.28 10.48
CA GLU A 93 9.85 -24.13 10.59
C GLU A 93 10.33 -22.76 10.10
N PHE A 94 9.72 -22.27 9.01
CA PHE A 94 9.97 -20.93 8.50
C PHE A 94 9.61 -19.85 9.54
N LEU A 95 8.45 -19.95 10.16
CA LEU A 95 8.03 -18.99 11.19
C LEU A 95 8.89 -19.12 12.45
N GLU A 96 9.24 -20.34 12.89
CA GLU A 96 10.12 -20.59 14.03
C GLU A 96 11.49 -19.97 13.84
N LEU A 97 12.07 -20.10 12.64
CA LEU A 97 13.35 -19.47 12.29
C LEU A 97 13.32 -17.95 12.55
N PHE A 98 12.30 -17.27 12.02
CA PHE A 98 12.18 -15.82 12.19
C PHE A 98 11.78 -15.42 13.62
N ALA A 99 10.93 -16.17 14.29
CA ALA A 99 10.57 -15.93 15.69
C ALA A 99 11.81 -16.04 16.61
N THR A 100 12.66 -17.05 16.36
CA THR A 100 13.91 -17.24 17.11
C THR A 100 14.89 -16.09 16.86
N THR A 101 15.05 -15.66 15.61
CA THR A 101 15.91 -14.50 15.27
C THR A 101 15.40 -13.19 15.87
N ALA A 102 14.10 -13.09 16.11
CA ALA A 102 13.49 -11.97 16.83
C ALA A 102 13.62 -12.09 18.37
N GLY A 103 14.25 -13.14 18.88
CA GLY A 103 14.51 -13.35 20.31
C GLY A 103 13.41 -14.11 21.06
N LEU A 104 12.40 -14.65 20.37
CA LEU A 104 11.36 -15.46 21.00
C LEU A 104 11.89 -16.88 21.30
N GLN A 105 11.51 -17.42 22.46
CA GLN A 105 11.91 -18.76 22.91
C GLN A 105 10.79 -19.44 23.68
N GLY A 106 10.82 -20.78 23.73
CA GLY A 106 9.90 -21.59 24.55
C GLY A 106 8.42 -21.34 24.21
N LYS A 107 7.59 -21.19 25.25
CA LYS A 107 6.13 -21.00 25.09
C LYS A 107 5.75 -19.74 24.27
N PRO A 108 6.36 -18.56 24.46
CA PRO A 108 6.13 -17.39 23.63
C PRO A 108 6.37 -17.63 22.14
N LEU A 109 7.44 -18.37 21.77
CA LEU A 109 7.72 -18.73 20.39
C LEU A 109 6.62 -19.61 19.81
N ALA A 110 6.26 -20.71 20.51
CA ALA A 110 5.22 -21.63 20.03
C ALA A 110 3.89 -20.93 19.80
N LEU A 111 3.47 -20.05 20.72
CA LEU A 111 2.23 -19.28 20.61
C LEU A 111 2.29 -18.26 19.45
N ALA A 112 3.43 -17.62 19.23
CA ALA A 112 3.61 -16.68 18.12
C ALA A 112 3.53 -17.39 16.77
N VAL A 113 4.14 -18.57 16.65
CA VAL A 113 4.10 -19.41 15.44
C VAL A 113 2.67 -19.90 15.17
N GLU A 114 1.95 -20.36 16.18
CA GLU A 114 0.55 -20.79 16.05
C GLU A 114 -0.34 -19.66 15.54
N ARG A 115 -0.27 -18.48 16.17
CA ARG A 115 -1.01 -17.29 15.75
C ARG A 115 -0.65 -16.84 14.32
N ALA A 116 0.62 -16.96 13.95
CA ALA A 116 1.07 -16.61 12.60
C ALA A 116 0.56 -17.60 11.55
N LEU A 117 0.49 -18.90 11.86
CA LEU A 117 -0.13 -19.92 11.01
C LEU A 117 -1.63 -19.66 10.84
N ASP A 118 -2.34 -19.31 11.91
CA ASP A 118 -3.75 -18.96 11.86
C ASP A 118 -3.98 -17.72 10.99
N LEU A 119 -3.15 -16.69 11.15
CA LEU A 119 -3.20 -15.48 10.33
C LEU A 119 -2.97 -15.77 8.85
N ALA A 120 -2.05 -16.69 8.54
CA ALA A 120 -1.76 -17.12 7.18
C ALA A 120 -2.85 -18.04 6.59
N GLY A 121 -3.84 -18.46 7.40
CA GLY A 121 -4.85 -19.45 7.02
C GLY A 121 -4.27 -20.84 6.89
N LEU A 122 -3.24 -21.16 7.66
CA LEU A 122 -2.52 -22.43 7.73
C LEU A 122 -2.71 -23.12 9.09
N ALA A 123 -3.81 -22.83 9.81
CA ALA A 123 -4.15 -23.50 11.06
C ALA A 123 -4.10 -25.02 10.88
N GLY A 124 -3.36 -25.72 11.74
CA GLY A 124 -3.15 -27.17 11.65
C GLY A 124 -2.35 -27.65 10.43
N GLN A 125 -1.85 -26.75 9.57
CA GLN A 125 -1.09 -27.09 8.36
C GLN A 125 0.38 -26.64 8.44
N GLY A 126 0.95 -26.48 9.61
CA GLY A 126 2.34 -26.05 9.79
C GLY A 126 3.39 -26.95 9.11
N ALA A 127 3.05 -28.21 8.82
CA ALA A 127 3.90 -29.14 8.09
C ALA A 127 3.88 -28.95 6.55
N ALA A 128 3.06 -28.04 6.02
CA ALA A 128 3.02 -27.78 4.58
C ALA A 128 4.36 -27.22 4.09
N ALA A 129 4.89 -27.75 2.99
CA ALA A 129 6.13 -27.26 2.39
C ALA A 129 5.89 -25.92 1.70
N LEU A 130 6.81 -24.96 1.85
CA LEU A 130 6.64 -23.60 1.35
C LEU A 130 6.41 -23.55 -0.17
N GLU A 131 7.11 -24.37 -0.92
CA GLU A 131 7.01 -24.46 -2.38
C GLU A 131 5.66 -24.97 -2.87
N THR A 132 4.86 -25.60 -2.00
CA THR A 132 3.52 -26.11 -2.35
C THR A 132 2.39 -25.15 -2.00
N LEU A 133 2.70 -24.04 -1.33
CA LEU A 133 1.70 -23.09 -0.91
C LEU A 133 1.11 -22.31 -2.10
N PRO A 134 -0.22 -22.18 -2.20
CA PRO A 134 -0.84 -21.23 -3.12
C PRO A 134 -0.33 -19.80 -2.89
N ALA A 135 -0.20 -19.01 -3.95
CA ALA A 135 0.36 -17.65 -3.89
C ALA A 135 -0.27 -16.78 -2.79
N ALA A 136 -1.59 -16.84 -2.63
CA ALA A 136 -2.29 -16.10 -1.57
C ALA A 136 -1.86 -16.55 -0.16
N ARG A 137 -1.68 -17.85 0.07
CA ARG A 137 -1.20 -18.39 1.36
C ARG A 137 0.26 -18.02 1.63
N ALA A 138 1.11 -18.10 0.59
CA ALA A 138 2.51 -17.68 0.66
C ALA A 138 2.61 -16.17 1.02
N LYS A 139 1.80 -15.31 0.40
CA LYS A 139 1.75 -13.89 0.73
C LYS A 139 1.28 -13.65 2.18
N MET A 140 0.21 -14.31 2.61
CA MET A 140 -0.27 -14.17 3.99
C MET A 140 0.73 -14.71 5.01
N LEU A 141 1.51 -15.74 4.67
CA LEU A 141 2.60 -16.24 5.52
C LEU A 141 3.72 -15.20 5.68
N LEU A 142 4.05 -14.46 4.60
CA LEU A 142 5.01 -13.34 4.68
C LEU A 142 4.50 -12.20 5.57
N VAL A 143 3.22 -11.87 5.47
CA VAL A 143 2.58 -10.88 6.37
C VAL A 143 2.65 -11.36 7.82
N ALA A 144 2.25 -12.61 8.08
CA ALA A 144 2.28 -13.20 9.41
C ALA A 144 3.70 -13.21 10.00
N ARG A 145 4.70 -13.61 9.20
CA ARG A 145 6.12 -13.56 9.59
C ARG A 145 6.56 -12.15 10.00
N ALA A 146 6.17 -11.13 9.23
CA ALA A 146 6.57 -9.76 9.51
C ALA A 146 5.98 -9.23 10.84
N LEU A 147 4.89 -9.83 11.32
CA LEU A 147 4.19 -9.45 12.55
C LEU A 147 4.64 -10.24 13.80
N LEU A 148 5.48 -11.28 13.66
CA LEU A 148 5.88 -12.19 14.75
C LEU A 148 6.43 -11.46 15.99
N HIS A 149 7.18 -10.39 15.79
CA HIS A 149 7.85 -9.63 16.85
C HIS A 149 7.14 -8.31 17.18
N GLU A 150 5.88 -8.19 16.77
CA GLU A 150 5.03 -7.01 17.04
C GLU A 150 5.70 -5.68 16.66
N PRO A 151 6.11 -5.48 15.41
CA PRO A 151 6.90 -4.33 14.99
C PRO A 151 6.15 -3.01 15.17
N GLN A 152 6.89 -1.91 15.38
CA GLN A 152 6.35 -0.55 15.39
C GLN A 152 6.08 -0.01 13.98
N VAL A 153 6.82 -0.50 12.99
CA VAL A 153 6.70 -0.11 11.58
C VAL A 153 6.58 -1.37 10.71
N LEU A 154 5.57 -1.43 9.87
CA LEU A 154 5.42 -2.48 8.87
C LEU A 154 5.78 -1.93 7.49
N LEU A 155 6.77 -2.53 6.85
CA LEU A 155 7.29 -2.18 5.54
C LEU A 155 6.88 -3.27 4.55
N CYS A 156 6.04 -2.93 3.57
CA CYS A 156 5.46 -3.92 2.67
C CYS A 156 5.83 -3.63 1.21
N ASP A 157 6.29 -4.64 0.52
CA ASP A 157 6.47 -4.60 -0.93
C ASP A 157 5.34 -5.41 -1.58
N ASP A 158 4.42 -4.71 -2.23
CA ASP A 158 3.23 -5.22 -2.88
C ASP A 158 2.43 -6.23 -2.02
N PRO A 159 1.87 -5.78 -0.89
CA PRO A 159 1.20 -6.68 0.06
C PRO A 159 -0.10 -7.28 -0.47
N PHE A 160 -0.63 -6.76 -1.57
CA PHE A 160 -1.91 -7.20 -2.17
C PHE A 160 -1.73 -8.15 -3.35
N ALA A 161 -0.51 -8.30 -3.89
CA ALA A 161 -0.24 -9.15 -5.05
C ALA A 161 -0.61 -10.61 -4.81
N GLY A 162 -1.33 -11.17 -5.76
CA GLY A 162 -1.72 -12.60 -5.74
C GLY A 162 -2.77 -12.98 -4.70
N LEU A 163 -3.35 -11.99 -3.99
CA LEU A 163 -4.45 -12.22 -3.05
C LEU A 163 -5.80 -12.26 -3.76
N ASP A 164 -6.65 -13.18 -3.31
CA ASP A 164 -8.08 -13.18 -3.60
C ASP A 164 -8.81 -12.06 -2.81
N PRO A 165 -10.06 -11.73 -3.15
CA PRO A 165 -10.79 -10.66 -2.46
C PRO A 165 -10.86 -10.83 -0.93
N PRO A 166 -11.09 -12.02 -0.34
CA PRO A 166 -11.01 -12.22 1.11
C PRO A 166 -9.62 -11.95 1.68
N GLY A 167 -8.55 -12.40 1.02
CA GLY A 167 -7.16 -12.15 1.44
C GLY A 167 -6.81 -10.66 1.38
N ARG A 168 -7.23 -9.97 0.31
CA ARG A 168 -7.07 -8.51 0.18
C ARG A 168 -7.80 -7.77 1.32
N ALA A 169 -9.05 -8.12 1.60
CA ALA A 169 -9.81 -7.53 2.70
C ALA A 169 -9.13 -7.74 4.06
N ARG A 170 -8.53 -8.91 4.29
CA ARG A 170 -7.79 -9.21 5.51
C ARG A 170 -6.53 -8.34 5.66
N VAL A 171 -5.76 -8.13 4.60
CA VAL A 171 -4.60 -7.21 4.64
C VAL A 171 -5.06 -5.77 4.87
N VAL A 172 -6.15 -5.32 4.25
CA VAL A 172 -6.74 -3.99 4.49
C VAL A 172 -7.10 -3.81 5.97
N ALA A 173 -7.76 -4.80 6.59
CA ALA A 173 -8.09 -4.77 8.01
C ALA A 173 -6.82 -4.71 8.89
N LEU A 174 -5.81 -5.53 8.59
CA LEU A 174 -4.52 -5.52 9.33
C LEU A 174 -3.81 -4.16 9.26
N VAL A 175 -3.85 -3.49 8.11
CA VAL A 175 -3.29 -2.12 7.96
C VAL A 175 -4.06 -1.13 8.82
N GLY A 176 -5.40 -1.18 8.80
CA GLY A 176 -6.25 -0.33 9.63
C GLY A 176 -6.01 -0.54 11.12
N ASP A 177 -5.99 -1.78 11.56
CA ASP A 177 -5.73 -2.15 12.96
C ASP A 177 -4.34 -1.71 13.43
N ALA A 178 -3.32 -1.88 12.59
CA ALA A 178 -1.97 -1.42 12.89
C ALA A 178 -1.94 0.09 13.16
N CYS A 179 -2.61 0.89 12.31
CA CYS A 179 -2.71 2.33 12.48
C CYS A 179 -3.47 2.73 13.75
N LEU A 180 -4.59 2.07 14.05
CA LEU A 180 -5.35 2.30 15.28
C LEU A 180 -4.53 2.01 16.55
N MET A 181 -3.59 1.05 16.48
CA MET A 181 -2.62 0.76 17.55
C MET A 181 -1.42 1.72 17.56
N GLY A 182 -1.42 2.79 16.76
CA GLY A 182 -0.31 3.74 16.65
C GLY A 182 0.91 3.22 15.89
N ARG A 183 0.84 2.03 15.30
CA ARG A 183 1.88 1.47 14.43
C ARG A 183 1.87 2.18 13.08
N MET A 184 2.98 2.18 12.39
CA MET A 184 3.10 2.77 11.07
C MET A 184 3.16 1.68 10.00
N VAL A 185 2.51 1.94 8.86
CA VAL A 185 2.59 1.07 7.68
C VAL A 185 3.09 1.87 6.48
N VAL A 186 4.08 1.34 5.77
CA VAL A 186 4.54 1.87 4.48
C VAL A 186 4.48 0.74 3.47
N ALA A 187 3.69 0.90 2.42
CA ALA A 187 3.52 -0.12 1.40
C ALA A 187 3.83 0.42 0.01
N ALA A 188 4.76 -0.21 -0.71
CA ALA A 188 4.85 -0.07 -2.15
C ALA A 188 3.67 -0.81 -2.78
N ILE A 189 2.91 -0.15 -3.64
CA ILE A 189 1.71 -0.70 -4.28
C ILE A 189 1.86 -0.51 -5.79
N ASP A 190 1.76 -1.60 -6.55
CA ASP A 190 1.80 -1.55 -8.00
C ASP A 190 0.42 -1.19 -8.59
N ASP A 191 -0.64 -1.47 -7.85
CA ASP A 191 -1.99 -1.07 -8.20
C ASP A 191 -2.24 0.38 -7.77
N ALA A 192 -2.72 1.18 -8.68
CA ALA A 192 -3.09 2.57 -8.39
C ALA A 192 -4.43 2.70 -7.64
N ASP A 193 -5.17 1.61 -7.48
CA ASP A 193 -6.36 1.55 -6.61
C ASP A 193 -5.91 1.42 -5.15
N VAL A 194 -5.54 2.55 -4.56
CA VAL A 194 -5.09 2.63 -3.16
C VAL A 194 -6.26 2.34 -2.22
N PRO A 195 -6.18 1.25 -1.42
CA PRO A 195 -7.25 0.96 -0.47
C PRO A 195 -7.46 2.07 0.55
N GLY A 196 -8.72 2.28 0.96
CA GLY A 196 -9.11 3.34 1.89
C GLY A 196 -8.53 3.24 3.32
N CYS A 197 -7.77 2.19 3.63
CA CYS A 197 -7.03 2.08 4.88
C CYS A 197 -5.75 2.93 4.91
N PHE A 198 -5.26 3.42 3.75
CA PHE A 198 -4.12 4.29 3.70
C PHE A 198 -4.52 5.73 3.99
N THR A 199 -3.73 6.40 4.84
CA THR A 199 -3.94 7.79 5.25
C THR A 199 -3.13 8.78 4.41
N HIS A 200 -2.08 8.31 3.75
CA HIS A 200 -1.17 9.10 2.93
C HIS A 200 -0.82 8.36 1.64
N VAL A 201 -0.51 9.13 0.62
CA VAL A 201 0.04 8.66 -0.65
C VAL A 201 1.36 9.37 -0.93
N ALA A 202 2.32 8.61 -1.45
CA ALA A 202 3.59 9.08 -1.97
C ALA A 202 3.76 8.58 -3.40
N VAL A 203 3.95 9.48 -4.36
CA VAL A 203 4.03 9.13 -5.78
C VAL A 203 5.48 9.15 -6.22
N MET A 204 5.94 8.04 -6.76
CA MET A 204 7.30 7.91 -7.31
C MET A 204 7.28 7.80 -8.83
N ALA A 205 8.18 8.53 -9.47
CA ALA A 205 8.48 8.41 -10.88
C ALA A 205 10.01 8.49 -11.08
N GLU A 206 10.56 7.63 -11.91
CA GLU A 206 11.99 7.62 -12.29
C GLU A 206 12.94 7.70 -11.09
N GLY A 207 12.65 6.95 -10.02
CA GLY A 207 13.46 6.92 -8.81
C GLY A 207 13.28 8.11 -7.86
N ARG A 208 12.42 9.08 -8.18
CA ARG A 208 12.21 10.29 -7.41
C ARG A 208 10.81 10.35 -6.79
N LEU A 209 10.68 11.03 -5.66
CA LEU A 209 9.38 11.37 -5.09
C LEU A 209 8.87 12.62 -5.79
N VAL A 210 7.76 12.49 -6.54
CA VAL A 210 7.18 13.60 -7.33
C VAL A 210 6.00 14.27 -6.63
N ALA A 211 5.30 13.56 -5.75
CA ALA A 211 4.21 14.11 -4.93
C ALA A 211 4.06 13.29 -3.65
N ALA A 212 3.63 13.92 -2.57
CA ALA A 212 3.24 13.25 -1.34
C ALA A 212 2.20 14.09 -0.59
N GLY A 213 1.25 13.43 0.07
CA GLY A 213 0.20 14.09 0.83
C GLY A 213 -0.78 13.09 1.46
N PRO A 214 -1.83 13.59 2.13
CA PRO A 214 -2.95 12.76 2.55
C PRO A 214 -3.54 11.96 1.39
N ALA A 215 -4.08 10.79 1.68
CA ALA A 215 -4.74 9.92 0.69
C ALA A 215 -6.14 10.46 0.31
N ASP A 216 -6.17 11.73 -0.11
CA ASP A 216 -7.35 12.46 -0.52
C ASP A 216 -7.01 13.25 -1.81
N PRO A 217 -7.79 13.10 -2.90
CA PRO A 217 -7.60 13.91 -4.11
C PRO A 217 -7.54 15.42 -3.86
N ALA A 218 -8.28 15.92 -2.86
CA ALA A 218 -8.28 17.33 -2.49
C ALA A 218 -6.94 17.86 -1.96
N ALA A 219 -6.06 16.97 -1.50
CA ALA A 219 -4.71 17.32 -1.04
C ALA A 219 -3.74 17.70 -2.17
N PHE A 220 -4.16 17.54 -3.44
CA PHE A 220 -3.33 17.82 -4.61
C PHE A 220 -3.96 18.97 -5.43
N PRO A 221 -3.85 20.24 -4.97
CA PRO A 221 -4.49 21.38 -5.61
C PRO A 221 -3.95 21.64 -7.02
N GLY A 222 -4.81 22.17 -7.89
CA GLY A 222 -4.48 22.49 -9.27
C GLY A 222 -4.54 21.29 -10.23
N ARG A 223 -4.90 20.09 -9.74
CA ARG A 223 -5.20 18.92 -10.58
C ARG A 223 -6.70 18.73 -10.73
N THR A 224 -7.10 18.25 -11.90
CA THR A 224 -8.47 17.77 -12.15
C THR A 224 -8.46 16.25 -12.18
N TRP A 225 -9.51 15.66 -11.63
CA TRP A 225 -9.63 14.21 -11.48
C TRP A 225 -10.67 13.65 -12.43
N ALA A 226 -10.32 12.61 -13.16
CA ALA A 226 -11.25 11.89 -14.00
C ALA A 226 -12.09 10.91 -13.17
N HIS A 227 -13.38 10.86 -13.44
CA HIS A 227 -14.33 9.98 -12.78
C HIS A 227 -15.26 9.36 -13.80
N ARG A 228 -15.78 8.19 -13.45
CA ARG A 228 -16.84 7.53 -14.20
C ARG A 228 -18.04 7.30 -13.29
N LEU A 229 -19.22 7.69 -13.76
CA LEU A 229 -20.51 7.41 -13.11
C LEU A 229 -21.32 6.46 -13.98
N VAL A 230 -21.91 5.45 -13.37
CA VAL A 230 -22.86 4.55 -14.02
C VAL A 230 -24.28 5.04 -13.70
N CYS A 231 -24.97 5.57 -14.70
CA CYS A 231 -26.32 6.16 -14.63
C CYS A 231 -27.25 5.43 -15.60
N PRO A 232 -27.80 4.27 -15.26
CA PRO A 232 -28.49 3.37 -16.17
C PRO A 232 -29.56 4.09 -17.02
N GLY A 233 -29.42 4.05 -18.35
CA GLY A 233 -30.32 4.64 -19.33
C GLY A 233 -30.40 6.16 -19.34
N ARG A 234 -29.60 6.89 -18.51
CA ARG A 234 -29.78 8.33 -18.29
C ARG A 234 -28.46 9.12 -18.31
N ALA A 235 -27.41 8.62 -18.94
CA ALA A 235 -26.10 9.27 -18.97
C ALA A 235 -26.16 10.71 -19.53
N ALA A 236 -26.88 10.94 -20.62
CA ALA A 236 -27.02 12.27 -21.21
C ALA A 236 -27.70 13.29 -20.30
N GLU A 237 -28.62 12.88 -19.44
CA GLU A 237 -29.25 13.73 -18.44
C GLU A 237 -28.30 14.00 -17.26
N ALA A 238 -27.53 13.00 -16.86
CA ALA A 238 -26.52 13.14 -15.81
C ALA A 238 -25.45 14.15 -16.21
N VAL A 239 -24.96 14.14 -17.44
CA VAL A 239 -24.03 15.15 -17.97
C VAL A 239 -24.55 16.57 -17.77
N ARG A 240 -25.83 16.82 -18.04
CA ARG A 240 -26.43 18.14 -17.84
C ARG A 240 -26.55 18.51 -16.36
N ALA A 241 -26.91 17.55 -15.50
CA ALA A 241 -27.08 17.77 -14.06
C ALA A 241 -25.79 18.09 -13.33
N ILE A 242 -24.68 17.42 -13.70
CA ILE A 242 -23.36 17.61 -13.05
C ILE A 242 -22.52 18.70 -13.71
N GLY A 243 -22.85 19.14 -14.92
CA GLY A 243 -22.08 20.12 -15.71
C GLY A 243 -21.55 21.33 -14.93
N PRO A 244 -22.36 21.97 -14.05
CA PRO A 244 -21.89 23.12 -13.25
C PRO A 244 -20.78 22.80 -12.25
N LEU A 245 -20.64 21.54 -11.84
CA LEU A 245 -19.70 21.11 -10.79
C LEU A 245 -18.42 20.47 -11.33
N VAL A 246 -18.34 20.26 -12.65
CA VAL A 246 -17.20 19.59 -13.30
C VAL A 246 -16.55 20.49 -14.33
N VAL A 247 -15.30 20.18 -14.70
CA VAL A 247 -14.58 20.89 -15.76
C VAL A 247 -15.05 20.43 -17.13
N ALA A 248 -15.31 19.12 -17.26
CA ALA A 248 -15.84 18.50 -18.46
C ALA A 248 -16.68 17.28 -18.09
N ALA A 249 -17.72 17.01 -18.86
CA ALA A 249 -18.51 15.77 -18.76
C ALA A 249 -18.99 15.30 -20.13
N THR A 250 -18.93 14.00 -20.39
CA THR A 250 -19.34 13.36 -21.63
C THR A 250 -20.04 12.04 -21.32
N ALA A 251 -21.17 11.77 -21.99
CA ALA A 251 -21.75 10.43 -21.99
C ALA A 251 -20.96 9.54 -22.94
N GLU A 252 -20.38 8.46 -22.44
CA GLU A 252 -19.66 7.49 -23.26
C GLU A 252 -20.64 6.54 -23.97
N ASP A 253 -21.74 6.21 -23.27
CA ASP A 253 -22.87 5.42 -23.81
C ASP A 253 -24.18 5.82 -23.11
N ALA A 254 -25.22 4.97 -23.17
CA ALA A 254 -26.50 5.23 -22.50
C ALA A 254 -26.43 5.23 -20.97
N ASP A 255 -25.42 4.56 -20.43
CA ASP A 255 -25.32 4.25 -19.00
C ASP A 255 -24.14 4.95 -18.32
N ILE A 256 -23.08 5.31 -19.07
CA ILE A 256 -21.80 5.73 -18.50
C ILE A 256 -21.52 7.20 -18.80
N VAL A 257 -21.17 7.95 -17.76
CA VAL A 257 -20.69 9.33 -17.84
C VAL A 257 -19.24 9.38 -17.39
N ALA A 258 -18.36 9.80 -18.29
CA ALA A 258 -17.01 10.24 -17.93
C ALA A 258 -17.02 11.73 -17.60
N CYS A 259 -16.43 12.12 -16.49
CA CYS A 259 -16.32 13.54 -16.15
C CYS A 259 -14.94 13.87 -15.53
N ARG A 260 -14.52 15.14 -15.68
CA ARG A 260 -13.36 15.71 -15.02
C ARG A 260 -13.82 16.70 -13.96
N HIS A 261 -13.43 16.45 -12.73
CA HIS A 261 -13.77 17.22 -11.56
C HIS A 261 -12.55 17.97 -11.01
N ASP A 262 -12.76 19.23 -10.60
CA ASP A 262 -11.78 20.05 -9.90
C ASP A 262 -12.19 20.12 -8.43
N PRO A 263 -11.36 19.63 -7.47
CA PRO A 263 -11.67 19.70 -6.05
C PRO A 263 -11.95 21.12 -5.53
N ALA A 264 -11.44 22.16 -6.20
CA ALA A 264 -11.74 23.53 -5.86
C ALA A 264 -13.20 23.93 -6.11
N ARG A 265 -13.96 23.15 -6.90
CA ARG A 265 -15.37 23.39 -7.20
C ARG A 265 -16.34 22.60 -6.30
N GLY A 266 -15.81 21.83 -5.34
CA GLY A 266 -16.56 20.98 -4.44
C GLY A 266 -15.95 19.59 -4.34
N SER A 267 -16.60 18.67 -3.65
CA SER A 267 -16.18 17.25 -3.57
C SER A 267 -16.79 16.42 -4.71
N PHE A 268 -16.19 15.26 -5.00
CA PHE A 268 -16.79 14.31 -5.92
C PHE A 268 -18.15 13.79 -5.41
N ALA A 269 -18.35 13.75 -4.10
CA ALA A 269 -19.65 13.43 -3.50
C ALA A 269 -20.73 14.48 -3.89
N ASP A 270 -20.37 15.76 -4.04
CA ASP A 270 -21.29 16.79 -4.49
C ASP A 270 -21.70 16.58 -5.95
N VAL A 271 -20.79 16.08 -6.79
CA VAL A 271 -21.07 15.71 -8.19
C VAL A 271 -22.08 14.57 -8.24
N VAL A 272 -21.86 13.50 -7.45
CA VAL A 272 -22.80 12.37 -7.34
C VAL A 272 -24.15 12.84 -6.81
N ALA A 273 -24.14 13.64 -5.74
CA ALA A 273 -25.35 14.20 -5.14
C ALA A 273 -26.16 15.09 -6.11
N ALA A 274 -25.49 15.80 -7.04
CA ALA A 274 -26.17 16.58 -8.06
C ALA A 274 -26.97 15.69 -9.03
N ALA A 275 -26.38 14.59 -9.48
CA ALA A 275 -27.10 13.62 -10.32
C ALA A 275 -28.31 13.02 -9.57
N VAL A 276 -28.13 12.61 -8.33
CA VAL A 276 -29.20 12.03 -7.49
C VAL A 276 -30.32 13.03 -7.24
N ARG A 277 -29.98 14.31 -6.92
CA ARG A 277 -31.00 15.39 -6.76
C ARG A 277 -31.80 15.65 -8.03
N ALA A 278 -31.21 15.43 -9.20
CA ALA A 278 -31.91 15.50 -10.49
C ALA A 278 -32.78 14.25 -10.78
N GLY A 279 -32.93 13.35 -9.83
CA GLY A 279 -33.70 12.11 -9.96
C GLY A 279 -33.05 11.07 -10.86
N ILE A 280 -31.72 11.14 -11.05
CA ILE A 280 -30.98 10.19 -11.87
C ILE A 280 -30.40 9.09 -10.98
N PRO A 281 -30.70 7.81 -11.25
CA PRO A 281 -30.10 6.72 -10.49
C PRO A 281 -28.58 6.64 -10.77
N VAL A 282 -27.78 6.61 -9.73
CA VAL A 282 -26.33 6.38 -9.82
C VAL A 282 -26.06 5.00 -9.23
N ALA A 283 -25.77 4.03 -10.10
CA ALA A 283 -25.52 2.65 -9.70
C ALA A 283 -24.08 2.45 -9.21
N ALA A 284 -23.12 3.22 -9.77
CA ALA A 284 -21.73 3.22 -9.34
C ALA A 284 -21.08 4.58 -9.65
N ALA A 285 -20.09 4.94 -8.86
CA ALA A 285 -19.29 6.14 -9.07
C ALA A 285 -17.87 5.88 -8.56
N ALA A 286 -16.86 6.11 -9.40
CA ALA A 286 -15.45 5.87 -9.09
C ALA A 286 -14.53 6.83 -9.83
N HIS A 287 -13.29 6.97 -9.32
CA HIS A 287 -12.20 7.52 -10.11
C HIS A 287 -11.87 6.59 -11.28
N ASP A 288 -11.63 7.14 -12.48
CA ASP A 288 -11.32 6.35 -13.66
C ASP A 288 -10.26 7.06 -14.55
N PRO A 289 -9.04 6.57 -14.58
CA PRO A 289 -8.49 5.52 -13.74
C PRO A 289 -8.52 5.88 -12.25
N PRO A 290 -8.22 4.96 -11.30
CA PRO A 290 -8.14 5.27 -9.87
C PRO A 290 -7.32 6.52 -9.60
N TRP A 291 -7.74 7.36 -8.64
CA TRP A 291 -7.20 8.72 -8.48
C TRP A 291 -5.68 8.77 -8.30
N ALA A 292 -5.09 7.77 -7.62
CA ALA A 292 -3.65 7.70 -7.42
C ALA A 292 -2.89 7.44 -8.75
N ALA A 293 -3.51 6.75 -9.72
CA ALA A 293 -2.94 6.58 -11.06
C ALA A 293 -2.89 7.90 -11.82
N GLN A 294 -3.87 8.77 -11.60
CA GLN A 294 -3.94 10.08 -12.26
C GLN A 294 -2.84 11.04 -11.80
N LEU A 295 -2.14 10.75 -10.69
CA LEU A 295 -0.96 11.49 -10.25
C LEU A 295 0.29 11.14 -11.07
N LEU A 296 0.25 10.08 -11.86
CA LEU A 296 1.37 9.60 -12.66
C LEU A 296 1.38 10.17 -14.10
N ASP A 297 0.32 10.84 -14.49
CA ASP A 297 0.16 11.57 -15.75
C ASP A 297 0.50 13.07 -15.56
#